data_cf9929fb5fefb237014c5566fb1b1363
#
_entry.id   cf9929fb5fefb237014c5566fb1b1363
#
_cell.length_a   1.000
_cell.length_b   1.000
_cell.length_c   1.000
_cell.angle_alpha   90.00
_cell.angle_beta   90.00
_cell.angle_gamma   90.00
#
_symmetry.space_group_name_H-M   'P 1'
#
loop_
_entity.id
_entity.type
_entity.pdbx_description
1 polymer ?
#
loop_
_entity_poly.entity_id
_entity_poly.type
_entity_poly.pdbx_seq_one_letter_code
_entity_poly.pdbx_strand_id
1 'polypeptide(L)'
;ALPLILNGGALIGVSNEMNYDFATFINSFIGYLVGIGIGAVALRLLRPLSAEWAVQRLTRGMMRDLAQIAAGNATFDQRTTFESRMFDRINALFVRLDPMIGEQRAAMQGGLGALRIGLNILALKSFRASLPAIPDAAVASALEALADHFERLARHNAGGMPLPVLRAARERILTLDEDTLLTQSAEALYSIEMTLAQHAAFFGLVPADDPVAATESDPVPT
;
A
#
# COMPACT_ATOMS: atom_id res chain seq x y z
N ALA A 1 -30.74 3.53 16.81
CA ALA A 1 -32.20 3.43 17.08
C ALA A 1 -32.84 4.79 17.34
N LEU A 2 -32.17 5.72 18.06
CA LEU A 2 -32.73 7.05 18.39
C LEU A 2 -33.14 7.91 17.18
N PRO A 3 -32.33 8.03 16.09
CA PRO A 3 -32.72 8.88 14.95
C PRO A 3 -33.95 8.36 14.19
N LEU A 4 -34.19 7.06 14.24
CA LEU A 4 -35.35 6.46 13.56
C LEU A 4 -36.66 6.75 14.31
N ILE A 5 -36.61 6.83 15.65
CA ILE A 5 -37.76 7.15 16.51
C ILE A 5 -38.09 8.66 16.40
N LEU A 6 -37.09 9.52 16.35
CA LEU A 6 -37.30 10.99 16.21
C LEU A 6 -37.90 11.37 14.84
N ASN A 7 -37.40 10.74 13.75
CA ASN A 7 -37.93 10.98 12.41
C ASN A 7 -39.29 10.32 12.20
N GLY A 8 -39.54 9.16 12.81
CA GLY A 8 -40.85 8.51 12.79
C GLY A 8 -41.92 9.31 13.52
N GLY A 9 -41.59 9.96 14.65
CA GLY A 9 -42.48 10.82 15.39
C GLY A 9 -42.85 12.11 14.67
N ALA A 10 -41.93 12.66 13.89
CA ALA A 10 -42.22 13.85 13.06
C ALA A 10 -43.10 13.57 11.85
N LEU A 11 -43.13 12.32 11.39
CA LEU A 11 -43.98 11.86 10.27
C LEU A 11 -45.42 11.55 10.69
N ILE A 12 -45.60 11.14 11.97
CA ILE A 12 -46.91 11.02 12.59
C ILE A 12 -47.19 12.38 13.26
N GLY A 13 -47.31 13.42 12.43
CA GLY A 13 -47.86 14.68 12.88
C GLY A 13 -49.29 14.41 13.37
N VAL A 14 -49.43 14.15 14.68
CA VAL A 14 -50.72 14.02 15.34
C VAL A 14 -51.34 15.43 15.33
N SER A 15 -51.92 15.80 14.19
CA SER A 15 -52.80 16.94 14.15
C SER A 15 -54.08 16.53 14.90
N ASN A 16 -54.50 17.33 15.84
CA ASN A 16 -55.70 17.11 16.63
C ASN A 16 -57.00 17.27 15.80
N GLU A 17 -56.88 17.40 14.48
CA GLU A 17 -57.98 17.47 13.51
C GLU A 17 -57.87 16.24 12.59
N MET A 18 -58.95 15.40 12.63
CA MET A 18 -59.10 14.29 11.69
C MET A 18 -59.31 14.84 10.28
N ASN A 19 -58.21 14.96 9.54
CA ASN A 19 -58.27 15.31 8.12
C ASN A 19 -58.25 14.02 7.30
N TYR A 20 -59.42 13.65 6.75
CA TYR A 20 -59.58 12.47 5.91
C TYR A 20 -59.13 12.66 4.46
N ASP A 21 -58.15 13.52 4.22
CA ASP A 21 -57.61 13.69 2.87
C ASP A 21 -56.66 12.54 2.51
N PHE A 22 -57.25 11.50 1.94
CA PHE A 22 -56.57 10.29 1.48
C PHE A 22 -55.50 10.60 0.41
N ALA A 23 -55.76 11.64 -0.41
CA ALA A 23 -54.80 12.01 -1.48
C ALA A 23 -53.50 12.58 -0.87
N THR A 24 -53.63 13.47 0.14
CA THR A 24 -52.49 14.02 0.85
C THR A 24 -51.70 12.94 1.61
N PHE A 25 -52.40 11.96 2.21
CA PHE A 25 -51.77 10.84 2.86
C PHE A 25 -50.95 9.98 1.88
N ILE A 26 -51.52 9.61 0.74
CA ILE A 26 -50.82 8.80 -0.26
C ILE A 26 -49.64 9.57 -0.85
N ASN A 27 -49.77 10.85 -1.13
CA ASN A 27 -48.70 11.66 -1.68
C ASN A 27 -47.50 11.74 -0.69
N SER A 28 -47.80 11.95 0.59
CA SER A 28 -46.79 11.97 1.65
C SER A 28 -46.09 10.61 1.82
N PHE A 29 -46.87 9.50 1.74
CA PHE A 29 -46.34 8.17 1.84
C PHE A 29 -45.42 7.80 0.66
N ILE A 30 -45.80 8.18 -0.57
CA ILE A 30 -44.95 7.98 -1.76
C ILE A 30 -43.69 8.85 -1.64
N GLY A 31 -43.81 10.12 -1.22
CA GLY A 31 -42.64 10.96 -1.00
C GLY A 31 -41.66 10.38 0.01
N TYR A 32 -42.17 9.77 1.10
CA TYR A 32 -41.34 9.09 2.10
C TYR A 32 -40.62 7.86 1.54
N LEU A 33 -41.32 7.00 0.78
CA LEU A 33 -40.71 5.83 0.14
C LEU A 33 -39.63 6.22 -0.86
N VAL A 34 -39.87 7.27 -1.65
CA VAL A 34 -38.88 7.81 -2.59
C VAL A 34 -37.68 8.37 -1.84
N GLY A 35 -37.90 9.12 -0.74
CA GLY A 35 -36.83 9.65 0.11
C GLY A 35 -35.98 8.54 0.73
N ILE A 36 -36.60 7.47 1.25
CA ILE A 36 -35.86 6.29 1.75
C ILE A 36 -35.09 5.62 0.61
N GLY A 37 -35.69 5.45 -0.55
CA GLY A 37 -35.04 4.85 -1.73
C GLY A 37 -33.80 5.63 -2.14
N ILE A 38 -33.94 6.95 -2.28
CA ILE A 38 -32.79 7.83 -2.60
C ILE A 38 -31.72 7.77 -1.50
N GLY A 39 -32.12 7.80 -0.23
CA GLY A 39 -31.20 7.68 0.90
C GLY A 39 -30.45 6.36 0.90
N ALA A 40 -31.11 5.24 0.62
CA ALA A 40 -30.49 3.93 0.52
C ALA A 40 -29.51 3.84 -0.66
N VAL A 41 -29.87 4.41 -1.80
CA VAL A 41 -28.98 4.49 -2.98
C VAL A 41 -27.77 5.39 -2.67
N ALA A 42 -27.98 6.56 -2.07
CA ALA A 42 -26.92 7.46 -1.67
C ALA A 42 -25.96 6.79 -0.67
N LEU A 43 -26.47 6.10 0.35
CA LEU A 43 -25.66 5.33 1.31
C LEU A 43 -24.90 4.19 0.62
N ARG A 44 -25.45 3.57 -0.39
CA ARG A 44 -24.78 2.51 -1.16
C ARG A 44 -23.68 3.05 -2.09
N LEU A 45 -23.90 4.23 -2.67
CA LEU A 45 -22.90 4.95 -3.48
C LEU A 45 -21.80 5.57 -2.60
N LEU A 46 -22.17 6.05 -1.43
CA LEU A 46 -21.26 6.61 -0.42
C LEU A 46 -20.64 5.54 0.48
N ARG A 47 -20.90 4.24 0.23
CA ARG A 47 -20.25 3.18 0.98
C ARG A 47 -18.76 3.50 1.03
N PRO A 48 -18.18 3.69 2.24
CA PRO A 48 -16.75 3.90 2.34
C PRO A 48 -16.10 2.74 1.59
N LEU A 49 -15.34 3.09 0.56
CA LEU A 49 -14.52 2.15 -0.19
C LEU A 49 -13.89 1.23 0.86
N SER A 50 -14.04 -0.08 0.73
CA SER A 50 -13.67 -1.01 1.79
C SER A 50 -12.25 -0.69 2.28
N ALA A 51 -11.99 -0.90 3.56
CA ALA A 51 -10.66 -0.63 4.13
C ALA A 51 -9.56 -1.30 3.27
N GLU A 52 -9.86 -2.47 2.72
CA GLU A 52 -9.01 -3.22 1.80
C GLU A 52 -8.67 -2.44 0.52
N TRP A 53 -9.67 -1.81 -0.11
CA TRP A 53 -9.45 -0.99 -1.30
C TRP A 53 -8.57 0.22 -0.98
N ALA A 54 -8.80 0.86 0.17
CA ALA A 54 -7.99 1.99 0.60
C ALA A 54 -6.53 1.55 0.86
N VAL A 55 -6.33 0.41 1.52
CA VAL A 55 -5.00 -0.19 1.76
C VAL A 55 -4.31 -0.50 0.43
N GLN A 56 -4.99 -1.18 -0.50
CA GLN A 56 -4.43 -1.48 -1.81
C GLN A 56 -4.06 -0.23 -2.60
N ARG A 57 -4.89 0.82 -2.53
CA ARG A 57 -4.58 2.10 -3.18
C ARG A 57 -3.34 2.76 -2.58
N LEU A 58 -3.20 2.74 -1.25
CA LEU A 58 -2.04 3.29 -0.54
C LEU A 58 -0.78 2.51 -0.87
N THR A 59 -0.84 1.18 -0.82
CA THR A 59 0.28 0.29 -1.17
C THR A 59 0.75 0.51 -2.61
N ARG A 60 -0.18 0.57 -3.57
CA ARG A 60 0.17 0.90 -4.97
C ARG A 60 0.83 2.26 -5.11
N GLY A 61 0.34 3.23 -4.34
CA GLY A 61 0.96 4.55 -4.29
C GLY A 61 2.40 4.48 -3.80
N MET A 62 2.69 3.67 -2.76
CA MET A 62 4.06 3.45 -2.27
C MET A 62 4.94 2.79 -3.33
N MET A 63 4.44 1.74 -4.01
CA MET A 63 5.20 1.07 -5.09
C MET A 63 5.52 2.03 -6.24
N ARG A 64 4.56 2.91 -6.61
CA ARG A 64 4.79 3.92 -7.65
C ARG A 64 5.86 4.92 -7.25
N ASP A 65 5.85 5.39 -6.00
CA ASP A 65 6.89 6.32 -5.52
C ASP A 65 8.25 5.63 -5.46
N LEU A 66 8.33 4.37 -5.03
CA LEU A 66 9.57 3.58 -5.06
C LEU A 66 10.11 3.42 -6.49
N ALA A 67 9.24 3.08 -7.44
CA ALA A 67 9.61 2.99 -8.86
C ALA A 67 10.15 4.33 -9.37
N GLN A 68 9.47 5.42 -9.05
CA GLN A 68 9.85 6.76 -9.49
C GLN A 68 11.21 7.19 -8.95
N ILE A 69 11.50 6.95 -7.66
CA ILE A 69 12.81 7.27 -7.09
C ILE A 69 13.89 6.31 -7.59
N ALA A 70 13.57 5.05 -7.87
CA ALA A 70 14.53 4.11 -8.44
C ALA A 70 14.91 4.48 -9.87
N ALA A 71 13.98 4.86 -10.72
CA ALA A 71 14.23 5.27 -12.11
C ALA A 71 14.77 6.70 -12.25
N GLY A 72 14.35 7.66 -11.41
CA GLY A 72 14.65 9.10 -11.55
C GLY A 72 16.07 9.49 -11.09
N ASN A 73 16.40 10.77 -11.15
CA ASN A 73 17.64 11.33 -10.60
C ASN A 73 17.43 11.73 -9.13
N ALA A 74 18.42 11.47 -8.26
CA ALA A 74 18.34 11.86 -6.85
C ALA A 74 18.63 13.35 -6.70
N THR A 75 17.60 14.16 -6.48
CA THR A 75 17.73 15.56 -6.08
C THR A 75 17.29 15.69 -4.62
N PHE A 76 17.76 16.74 -3.91
CA PHE A 76 17.32 17.02 -2.54
C PHE A 76 15.82 17.20 -2.43
N ASP A 77 15.21 17.86 -3.39
CA ASP A 77 13.76 18.06 -3.46
C ASP A 77 13.00 16.74 -3.61
N GLN A 78 13.52 15.79 -4.39
CA GLN A 78 12.92 14.45 -4.52
C GLN A 78 12.96 13.67 -3.21
N ARG A 79 14.02 13.80 -2.42
CA ARG A 79 14.13 13.15 -1.10
C ARG A 79 13.03 13.64 -0.16
N THR A 80 12.93 14.96 0.02
CA THR A 80 11.94 15.58 0.91
C THR A 80 10.52 15.24 0.48
N THR A 81 10.26 15.30 -0.83
CA THR A 81 8.96 14.95 -1.41
C THR A 81 8.62 13.47 -1.19
N PHE A 82 9.58 12.57 -1.38
CA PHE A 82 9.40 11.14 -1.16
C PHE A 82 9.11 10.85 0.32
N GLU A 83 9.93 11.38 1.23
CA GLU A 83 9.76 11.20 2.67
C GLU A 83 8.37 11.66 3.11
N SER A 84 7.97 12.88 2.74
CA SER A 84 6.65 13.44 3.09
C SER A 84 5.50 12.56 2.58
N ARG A 85 5.51 12.18 1.31
CA ARG A 85 4.46 11.31 0.72
C ARG A 85 4.41 9.93 1.38
N MET A 86 5.57 9.37 1.70
CA MET A 86 5.64 8.04 2.33
C MET A 86 5.10 8.09 3.75
N PHE A 87 5.46 9.12 4.54
CA PHE A 87 4.92 9.33 5.89
C PHE A 87 3.40 9.52 5.86
N ASP A 88 2.87 10.32 4.95
CA ASP A 88 1.42 10.52 4.81
C ASP A 88 0.69 9.20 4.53
N ARG A 89 1.25 8.35 3.64
CA ARG A 89 0.65 7.05 3.33
C ARG A 89 0.76 6.06 4.47
N ILE A 90 1.90 6.02 5.18
CA ILE A 90 2.09 5.18 6.35
C ILE A 90 1.09 5.59 7.45
N ASN A 91 0.96 6.86 7.75
CA ASN A 91 -0.02 7.36 8.71
C ASN A 91 -1.45 7.00 8.29
N ALA A 92 -1.76 7.12 7.00
CA ALA A 92 -3.06 6.72 6.47
C ALA A 92 -3.33 5.21 6.59
N LEU A 93 -2.29 4.36 6.52
CA LEU A 93 -2.40 2.92 6.81
C LEU A 93 -2.64 2.68 8.29
N PHE A 94 -1.88 3.28 9.20
CA PHE A 94 -2.01 3.09 10.65
C PHE A 94 -3.41 3.44 11.17
N VAL A 95 -4.05 4.46 10.61
CA VAL A 95 -5.43 4.85 10.98
C VAL A 95 -6.48 3.81 10.56
N ARG A 96 -6.18 2.99 9.54
CA ARG A 96 -7.15 2.07 8.91
C ARG A 96 -6.94 0.60 9.25
N LEU A 97 -5.77 0.27 9.77
CA LEU A 97 -5.36 -1.11 10.04
C LEU A 97 -5.31 -1.35 11.54
N ASP A 98 -5.74 -2.55 11.95
CA ASP A 98 -5.63 -3.02 13.32
C ASP A 98 -4.32 -3.83 13.48
N PRO A 99 -3.37 -3.38 14.31
CA PRO A 99 -2.10 -4.08 14.52
C PRO A 99 -2.27 -5.44 15.21
N MET A 100 -3.45 -5.75 15.77
CA MET A 100 -3.73 -7.06 16.38
C MET A 100 -4.02 -8.14 15.32
N ILE A 101 -4.39 -7.74 14.10
CA ILE A 101 -4.64 -8.67 13.00
C ILE A 101 -3.33 -8.91 12.25
N GLY A 102 -2.88 -10.16 12.16
CA GLY A 102 -1.57 -10.53 11.62
C GLY A 102 -1.30 -9.98 10.20
N GLU A 103 -2.25 -10.15 9.26
CA GLU A 103 -2.13 -9.63 7.89
C GLU A 103 -2.05 -8.10 7.85
N GLN A 104 -2.82 -7.41 8.68
CA GLN A 104 -2.82 -5.95 8.74
C GLN A 104 -1.53 -5.43 9.36
N ARG A 105 -1.00 -6.13 10.36
CA ARG A 105 0.33 -5.85 10.92
C ARG A 105 1.43 -6.02 9.86
N ALA A 106 1.37 -7.09 9.06
CA ALA A 106 2.31 -7.31 7.98
C ALA A 106 2.29 -6.18 6.92
N ALA A 107 1.09 -5.67 6.58
CA ALA A 107 0.96 -4.53 5.69
C ALA A 107 1.55 -3.24 6.28
N MET A 108 1.38 -3.00 7.58
CA MET A 108 1.99 -1.86 8.28
C MET A 108 3.53 -1.96 8.29
N GLN A 109 4.06 -3.13 8.62
CA GLN A 109 5.50 -3.39 8.61
C GLN A 109 6.09 -3.28 7.19
N GLY A 110 5.37 -3.78 6.18
CA GLY A 110 5.73 -3.62 4.77
C GLY A 110 5.78 -2.15 4.34
N GLY A 111 4.85 -1.31 4.82
CA GLY A 111 4.87 0.13 4.59
C GLY A 111 6.12 0.81 5.16
N LEU A 112 6.53 0.45 6.39
CA LEU A 112 7.80 0.91 6.98
C LEU A 112 9.01 0.37 6.21
N GLY A 113 8.94 -0.87 5.74
CA GLY A 113 9.92 -1.47 4.85
C GLY A 113 10.08 -0.68 3.55
N ALA A 114 8.97 -0.23 2.96
CA ALA A 114 8.97 0.60 1.75
C ALA A 114 9.70 1.93 1.97
N LEU A 115 9.49 2.59 3.10
CA LEU A 115 10.23 3.80 3.47
C LEU A 115 11.73 3.52 3.56
N ARG A 116 12.12 2.45 4.27
CA ARG A 116 13.52 2.04 4.42
C ARG A 116 14.19 1.76 3.07
N ILE A 117 13.51 1.03 2.19
CA ILE A 117 14.01 0.75 0.83
C ILE A 117 14.23 2.05 0.06
N GLY A 118 13.26 2.96 0.11
CA GLY A 118 13.36 4.24 -0.59
C GLY A 118 14.52 5.10 -0.12
N LEU A 119 14.77 5.16 1.18
CA LEU A 119 15.91 5.88 1.74
C LEU A 119 17.26 5.28 1.30
N ASN A 120 17.36 3.95 1.24
CA ASN A 120 18.55 3.27 0.73
C ASN A 120 18.74 3.49 -0.79
N ILE A 121 17.67 3.50 -1.58
CA ILE A 121 17.73 3.87 -3.01
C ILE A 121 18.27 5.28 -3.18
N LEU A 122 17.79 6.24 -2.40
CA LEU A 122 18.27 7.63 -2.44
C LEU A 122 19.74 7.75 -2.01
N ALA A 123 20.16 6.99 -1.00
CA ALA A 123 21.55 6.91 -0.58
C ALA A 123 22.44 6.35 -1.69
N LEU A 124 22.08 5.21 -2.29
CA LEU A 124 22.81 4.63 -3.42
C LEU A 124 22.97 5.62 -4.55
N LYS A 125 21.93 6.36 -4.88
CA LYS A 125 21.99 7.38 -5.95
C LYS A 125 22.91 8.55 -5.60
N SER A 126 22.96 8.95 -4.33
CA SER A 126 23.89 10.01 -3.91
C SER A 126 25.35 9.57 -3.99
N PHE A 127 25.64 8.28 -3.81
CA PHE A 127 26.99 7.74 -3.92
C PHE A 127 27.47 7.59 -5.35
N ARG A 128 26.55 7.31 -6.32
CA ARG A 128 26.89 7.01 -7.71
C ARG A 128 27.82 8.00 -8.38
N ALA A 129 27.64 9.29 -8.13
CA ALA A 129 28.48 10.33 -8.72
C ALA A 129 29.97 10.22 -8.34
N SER A 130 30.27 9.53 -7.23
CA SER A 130 31.62 9.35 -6.69
C SER A 130 32.14 7.92 -6.81
N LEU A 131 31.33 7.00 -7.35
CA LEU A 131 31.73 5.60 -7.55
C LEU A 131 32.59 5.44 -8.81
N PRO A 132 33.58 4.52 -8.80
CA PRO A 132 34.26 4.06 -10.02
C PRO A 132 33.27 3.40 -11.00
N ALA A 133 33.64 3.33 -12.29
CA ALA A 133 32.74 2.89 -13.36
C ALA A 133 32.13 1.48 -13.15
N ILE A 134 32.90 0.53 -12.61
CA ILE A 134 32.43 -0.85 -12.42
C ILE A 134 31.37 -0.95 -11.31
N PRO A 135 31.57 -0.42 -10.08
CA PRO A 135 30.53 -0.42 -9.05
C PRO A 135 29.35 0.49 -9.41
N ASP A 136 29.56 1.61 -10.11
CA ASP A 136 28.46 2.44 -10.60
C ASP A 136 27.53 1.66 -11.55
N ALA A 137 28.09 0.89 -12.48
CA ALA A 137 27.31 0.04 -13.38
C ALA A 137 26.54 -1.06 -12.63
N ALA A 138 27.14 -1.64 -11.59
CA ALA A 138 26.47 -2.64 -10.74
C ALA A 138 25.29 -2.04 -9.96
N VAL A 139 25.49 -0.85 -9.35
CA VAL A 139 24.43 -0.10 -8.66
C VAL A 139 23.34 0.32 -9.65
N ALA A 140 23.69 0.78 -10.84
CA ALA A 140 22.73 1.15 -11.88
C ALA A 140 21.82 -0.01 -12.26
N SER A 141 22.39 -1.20 -12.50
CA SER A 141 21.63 -2.41 -12.82
C SER A 141 20.68 -2.81 -11.67
N ALA A 142 21.14 -2.70 -10.43
CA ALA A 142 20.30 -2.98 -9.25
C ALA A 142 19.13 -2.00 -9.14
N LEU A 143 19.35 -0.70 -9.36
CA LEU A 143 18.31 0.33 -9.34
C LEU A 143 17.29 0.15 -10.48
N GLU A 144 17.74 -0.25 -11.67
CA GLU A 144 16.87 -0.56 -12.81
C GLU A 144 15.98 -1.78 -12.50
N ALA A 145 16.54 -2.86 -11.94
CA ALA A 145 15.77 -4.02 -11.52
C ALA A 145 14.72 -3.69 -10.45
N LEU A 146 15.06 -2.80 -9.50
CA LEU A 146 14.11 -2.32 -8.50
C LEU A 146 13.01 -1.44 -9.11
N ALA A 147 13.36 -0.55 -10.03
CA ALA A 147 12.40 0.30 -10.72
C ALA A 147 11.37 -0.53 -11.49
N ASP A 148 11.83 -1.51 -12.28
CA ASP A 148 10.96 -2.43 -13.03
C ASP A 148 10.07 -3.25 -12.10
N HIS A 149 10.63 -3.81 -11.02
CA HIS A 149 9.86 -4.57 -10.02
C HIS A 149 8.73 -3.74 -9.41
N PHE A 150 9.04 -2.54 -8.90
CA PHE A 150 8.04 -1.68 -8.26
C PHE A 150 7.03 -1.12 -9.25
N GLU A 151 7.42 -0.85 -10.49
CA GLU A 151 6.49 -0.41 -11.52
C GLU A 151 5.48 -1.50 -11.88
N ARG A 152 5.91 -2.76 -11.99
CA ARG A 152 5.00 -3.90 -12.19
C ARG A 152 4.01 -4.04 -11.04
N LEU A 153 4.48 -3.96 -9.80
CA LEU A 153 3.61 -4.03 -8.62
C LEU A 153 2.59 -2.87 -8.60
N ALA A 154 3.01 -1.66 -8.97
CA ALA A 154 2.11 -0.51 -9.06
C ALA A 154 1.01 -0.68 -10.10
N ARG A 155 1.24 -1.51 -11.14
CA ARG A 155 0.29 -1.84 -12.22
C ARG A 155 -0.50 -3.12 -11.98
N HIS A 156 -0.43 -3.75 -10.81
CA HIS A 156 -1.03 -5.06 -10.48
C HIS A 156 -0.47 -6.26 -11.28
N ASN A 157 0.69 -6.13 -11.83
CA ASN A 157 1.38 -7.24 -12.44
C ASN A 157 2.22 -7.99 -11.39
N ALA A 158 2.53 -9.24 -11.65
CA ALA A 158 3.51 -9.95 -10.83
C ALA A 158 4.82 -9.17 -10.82
N GLY A 159 5.43 -9.04 -9.64
CA GLY A 159 6.72 -8.38 -9.49
C GLY A 159 7.81 -9.08 -10.29
N GLY A 160 8.92 -8.37 -10.53
CA GLY A 160 10.13 -8.97 -11.08
C GLY A 160 10.87 -9.77 -9.99
N MET A 161 12.05 -10.27 -10.33
CA MET A 161 12.96 -10.92 -9.38
C MET A 161 14.18 -10.02 -9.11
N PRO A 162 14.05 -8.95 -8.30
CA PRO A 162 15.16 -8.03 -8.07
C PRO A 162 16.25 -8.64 -7.18
N LEU A 163 15.93 -9.60 -6.30
CA LEU A 163 16.87 -10.17 -5.32
C LEU A 163 18.15 -10.73 -5.92
N PRO A 164 18.13 -11.55 -6.99
CA PRO A 164 19.37 -12.05 -7.61
C PRO A 164 20.26 -10.92 -8.15
N VAL A 165 19.65 -9.88 -8.73
CA VAL A 165 20.38 -8.73 -9.29
C VAL A 165 21.01 -7.90 -8.17
N LEU A 166 20.29 -7.66 -7.09
CA LEU A 166 20.81 -6.96 -5.90
C LEU A 166 22.00 -7.70 -5.29
N ARG A 167 21.87 -9.03 -5.14
CA ARG A 167 22.92 -9.88 -4.60
C ARG A 167 24.17 -9.86 -5.48
N ALA A 168 24.01 -10.04 -6.79
CA ALA A 168 25.12 -10.00 -7.74
C ALA A 168 25.81 -8.61 -7.75
N ALA A 169 25.05 -7.51 -7.67
CA ALA A 169 25.60 -6.18 -7.58
C ALA A 169 26.42 -5.98 -6.29
N ARG A 170 25.88 -6.42 -5.15
CA ARG A 170 26.58 -6.37 -3.85
C ARG A 170 27.86 -7.19 -3.85
N GLU A 171 27.81 -8.42 -4.32
CA GLU A 171 28.99 -9.29 -4.41
C GLU A 171 30.09 -8.67 -5.28
N ARG A 172 29.70 -8.06 -6.41
CA ARG A 172 30.64 -7.38 -7.31
C ARG A 172 31.31 -6.17 -6.66
N ILE A 173 30.61 -5.42 -5.80
CA ILE A 173 31.18 -4.31 -5.03
C ILE A 173 32.16 -4.83 -3.99
N LEU A 174 31.82 -5.92 -3.27
CA LEU A 174 32.65 -6.49 -2.22
C LEU A 174 33.93 -7.16 -2.72
N THR A 175 34.04 -7.44 -4.03
CA THR A 175 35.30 -7.97 -4.63
C THR A 175 36.34 -6.88 -4.91
N LEU A 176 35.98 -5.60 -4.72
CA LEU A 176 36.89 -4.48 -4.94
C LEU A 176 37.58 -4.09 -3.62
N ASP A 177 38.68 -3.31 -3.75
CA ASP A 177 39.42 -2.81 -2.58
C ASP A 177 38.50 -2.04 -1.63
N GLU A 178 38.77 -2.16 -0.32
CA GLU A 178 37.98 -1.53 0.73
C GLU A 178 38.01 0.01 0.61
N ASP A 179 36.91 0.58 0.12
CA ASP A 179 36.62 2.00 0.17
C ASP A 179 35.32 2.23 0.96
N THR A 180 35.28 3.30 1.74
CA THR A 180 34.12 3.66 2.56
C THR A 180 32.84 3.77 1.74
N LEU A 181 32.89 4.35 0.52
CA LEU A 181 31.73 4.47 -0.36
C LEU A 181 31.27 3.12 -0.91
N LEU A 182 32.19 2.21 -1.21
CA LEU A 182 31.91 0.86 -1.66
C LEU A 182 31.21 0.07 -0.54
N THR A 183 31.72 0.14 0.67
CA THR A 183 31.14 -0.48 1.86
C THR A 183 29.73 0.04 2.11
N GLN A 184 29.50 1.35 2.12
CA GLN A 184 28.19 1.95 2.29
C GLN A 184 27.20 1.55 1.17
N SER A 185 27.69 1.44 -0.05
CA SER A 185 26.85 0.98 -1.18
C SER A 185 26.46 -0.49 -1.04
N ALA A 186 27.37 -1.34 -0.60
CA ALA A 186 27.10 -2.75 -0.34
C ALA A 186 26.12 -2.94 0.83
N GLU A 187 26.25 -2.16 1.91
CA GLU A 187 25.33 -2.14 3.05
C GLU A 187 23.93 -1.68 2.66
N ALA A 188 23.83 -0.64 1.83
CA ALA A 188 22.54 -0.17 1.34
C ALA A 188 21.84 -1.23 0.47
N LEU A 189 22.56 -1.90 -0.44
CA LEU A 189 22.04 -3.01 -1.24
C LEU A 189 21.59 -4.17 -0.36
N TYR A 190 22.40 -4.55 0.64
CA TYR A 190 22.05 -5.58 1.61
C TYR A 190 20.80 -5.23 2.42
N SER A 191 20.69 -3.98 2.87
CA SER A 191 19.51 -3.50 3.59
C SER A 191 18.24 -3.58 2.75
N ILE A 192 18.32 -3.28 1.45
CA ILE A 192 17.21 -3.42 0.51
C ILE A 192 16.86 -4.92 0.33
N GLU A 193 17.86 -5.76 0.07
CA GLU A 193 17.70 -7.21 -0.09
C GLU A 193 16.98 -7.82 1.12
N MET A 194 17.48 -7.55 2.32
CA MET A 194 16.89 -8.07 3.56
C MET A 194 15.48 -7.57 3.82
N THR A 195 15.21 -6.28 3.54
CA THR A 195 13.86 -5.72 3.72
C THR A 195 12.86 -6.32 2.74
N LEU A 196 13.25 -6.52 1.49
CA LEU A 196 12.44 -7.20 0.48
C LEU A 196 12.14 -8.65 0.88
N ALA A 197 13.14 -9.40 1.33
CA ALA A 197 12.98 -10.78 1.77
C ALA A 197 12.10 -10.88 3.03
N GLN A 198 12.30 -10.01 4.02
CA GLN A 198 11.53 -9.99 5.27
C GLN A 198 10.04 -9.71 5.04
N HIS A 199 9.72 -8.88 4.05
CA HIS A 199 8.35 -8.48 3.72
C HIS A 199 7.94 -8.98 2.34
N ALA A 200 8.37 -10.20 1.96
CA ALA A 200 8.20 -10.77 0.63
C ALA A 200 6.76 -10.70 0.11
N ALA A 201 5.77 -11.05 0.94
CA ALA A 201 4.36 -11.00 0.58
C ALA A 201 3.88 -9.58 0.25
N PHE A 202 4.33 -8.57 1.00
CA PHE A 202 3.98 -7.17 0.76
C PHE A 202 4.58 -6.65 -0.55
N PHE A 203 5.79 -7.08 -0.90
CA PHE A 203 6.48 -6.70 -2.12
C PHE A 203 6.24 -7.66 -3.29
N GLY A 204 5.22 -8.54 -3.21
CA GLY A 204 4.87 -9.45 -4.31
C GLY A 204 5.99 -10.43 -4.68
N LEU A 205 6.92 -10.67 -3.77
CA LEU A 205 7.91 -11.72 -3.89
C LEU A 205 7.27 -12.98 -3.32
N VAL A 206 6.75 -13.84 -4.18
CA VAL A 206 6.31 -15.18 -3.76
C VAL A 206 7.56 -15.97 -3.41
N PRO A 207 7.71 -16.54 -2.19
CA PRO A 207 8.76 -17.48 -1.93
C PRO A 207 8.63 -18.60 -2.96
N ALA A 208 9.69 -18.90 -3.69
CA ALA A 208 9.75 -20.11 -4.45
C ALA A 208 9.65 -21.25 -3.43
N ASP A 209 8.58 -22.03 -3.50
CA ASP A 209 8.32 -23.25 -2.74
C ASP A 209 8.32 -23.12 -1.20
N ASP A 210 7.14 -22.81 -0.65
CA ASP A 210 6.76 -23.37 0.63
C ASP A 210 5.73 -24.51 0.36
N PRO A 211 6.15 -25.79 0.26
CA PRO A 211 5.24 -26.91 0.05
C PRO A 211 4.38 -27.23 1.29
N VAL A 212 4.52 -26.48 2.38
CA VAL A 212 3.83 -26.73 3.66
C VAL A 212 2.43 -26.15 3.72
N ALA A 213 2.09 -25.15 2.89
CA ALA A 213 0.75 -24.54 2.89
C ALA A 213 -0.34 -25.38 2.16
N ALA A 214 0.04 -26.46 1.49
CA ALA A 214 -0.89 -27.30 0.72
C ALA A 214 -1.45 -28.51 1.50
N THR A 215 -1.03 -28.76 2.74
CA THR A 215 -1.37 -30.00 3.48
C THR A 215 -2.33 -29.79 4.65
N GLU A 216 -2.87 -28.57 4.88
CA GLU A 216 -3.76 -28.30 6.03
C GLU A 216 -5.24 -28.15 5.66
N SER A 217 -5.65 -28.77 4.53
CA SER A 217 -7.07 -28.85 4.12
C SER A 217 -7.59 -30.30 3.99
N ASP A 218 -7.12 -31.22 4.83
CA ASP A 218 -7.82 -32.51 4.96
C ASP A 218 -8.91 -32.35 6.02
N PRO A 219 -10.20 -32.51 5.65
CA PRO A 219 -11.28 -32.55 6.62
C PRO A 219 -11.19 -33.85 7.42
N VAL A 220 -11.16 -33.74 8.74
CA VAL A 220 -11.26 -34.85 9.69
C VAL A 220 -12.53 -35.64 9.37
N PRO A 221 -12.48 -36.95 9.02
CA PRO A 221 -13.66 -37.78 8.86
C PRO A 221 -14.29 -38.04 10.21
N THR A 222 -15.56 -37.72 10.32
CA THR A 222 -16.47 -38.09 11.44
C THR A 222 -16.79 -39.57 11.48
#